data_641e9711b6aa55fcd9cb51b727b3edbe
#
_entry.id   641e9711b6aa55fcd9cb51b727b3edbe
#
_cell.length_a   1.000
_cell.length_b   1.000
_cell.length_c   1.000
_cell.angle_alpha   90.00
_cell.angle_beta   90.00
_cell.angle_gamma   90.00
#
_symmetry.space_group_name_H-M   'P 1'
#
loop_
_entity.id
_entity.type
_entity.pdbx_description
1 polymer ?
#
loop_
_entity_poly.entity_id
_entity_poly.type
_entity_poly.pdbx_seq_one_letter_code
_entity_poly.pdbx_strand_id
1 'polypeptide(L)'
;MENSCPPAITPKYQTGKVNEEIPLYEGRMTLARGSGAVDGTGQLKWVWQPDPIVRFEWRPDPTQSFHPLPGNYDVRISGYQDSTGILVGSFVDSDRTLCIRGFLTGPVREGQPDAKIAKLRFHVPNYHNYMGAPIAYPDARGCPGRLTFLTEDWRITLDQVEEWEHPSNFDGLHGRARLEAGHAISHVGLLERADGVPFQWAESVSVLEVFRLFSSFVLGRWTAPILFVGTDVGGKEACQWDSARIDRCNDRYSWLPQYPHSVQPDMTMAWQGFSALAEAWNDRLAVCLEWYLQASRTDVPATGIVFAQAALELLFYLVIVEPATLRNVENKLVFSDTLRLLLHHCKIGSDIPGGLVNLMAVAKQSNWIDGPHAINEVRNSIMHGSKVDKLIKSDTLVLNDIRQLGLWYIELILLYQMGYVGQIVDRRIGGNGRVIAPPWAPGR
;
A
#
# COMPACT_ATOMS: atom_id res chain seq x y z
N MET A 1 8.98 -35.92 -18.03
CA MET A 1 8.06 -34.76 -18.21
C MET A 1 8.88 -33.53 -17.88
N GLU A 2 9.26 -32.75 -18.89
CA GLU A 2 9.90 -31.47 -18.69
C GLU A 2 8.92 -30.58 -17.89
N ASN A 3 9.28 -30.28 -16.65
CA ASN A 3 8.58 -29.26 -15.87
C ASN A 3 8.90 -27.89 -16.49
N SER A 4 8.29 -27.57 -17.62
CA SER A 4 8.39 -26.22 -18.18
C SER A 4 7.71 -25.24 -17.22
N CYS A 5 8.47 -24.27 -16.69
CA CYS A 5 7.90 -23.19 -15.89
C CYS A 5 6.77 -22.51 -16.67
N PRO A 6 5.66 -22.15 -16.01
CA PRO A 6 4.60 -21.40 -16.69
C PRO A 6 5.14 -20.05 -17.18
N PRO A 7 4.64 -19.54 -18.32
CA PRO A 7 5.06 -18.24 -18.81
C PRO A 7 4.66 -17.13 -17.83
N ALA A 8 5.50 -16.10 -17.75
CA ALA A 8 5.22 -14.89 -17.00
C ALA A 8 4.05 -14.13 -17.62
N ILE A 9 3.25 -13.45 -16.79
CA ILE A 9 2.20 -12.54 -17.26
C ILE A 9 2.87 -11.37 -17.99
N THR A 10 2.47 -11.10 -19.22
CA THR A 10 2.99 -9.97 -19.99
C THR A 10 2.34 -8.67 -19.51
N PRO A 11 3.11 -7.68 -19.01
CA PRO A 11 2.56 -6.40 -18.62
C PRO A 11 2.11 -5.58 -19.83
N LYS A 12 1.04 -4.78 -19.69
CA LYS A 12 0.62 -3.81 -20.71
C LYS A 12 1.44 -2.52 -20.64
N TYR A 13 1.82 -2.14 -19.41
CA TYR A 13 2.60 -0.95 -19.10
C TYR A 13 3.89 -1.36 -18.41
N GLN A 14 4.99 -0.73 -18.79
CA GLN A 14 6.32 -0.99 -18.23
C GLN A 14 7.04 0.33 -17.96
N THR A 15 8.05 0.27 -17.10
CA THR A 15 8.96 1.37 -16.83
C THR A 15 10.39 0.87 -17.02
N GLY A 16 11.12 1.46 -17.96
CA GLY A 16 12.56 1.18 -18.16
C GLY A 16 13.45 2.06 -17.30
N LYS A 17 12.89 3.12 -16.70
CA LYS A 17 13.58 4.08 -15.84
C LYS A 17 12.78 4.38 -14.59
N VAL A 18 13.49 4.82 -13.55
CA VAL A 18 12.87 5.33 -12.32
C VAL A 18 12.04 6.58 -12.63
N ASN A 19 10.81 6.63 -12.13
CA ASN A 19 9.86 7.74 -12.33
C ASN A 19 9.53 8.03 -13.81
N GLU A 20 9.66 7.05 -14.70
CA GLU A 20 9.31 7.20 -16.10
C GLU A 20 7.80 7.43 -16.27
N GLU A 21 7.43 8.54 -16.93
CA GLU A 21 6.04 8.83 -17.25
C GLU A 21 5.49 7.79 -18.24
N ILE A 22 4.27 7.31 -18.02
CA ILE A 22 3.64 6.31 -18.88
C ILE A 22 2.55 7.00 -19.71
N PRO A 23 2.68 7.06 -21.04
CA PRO A 23 1.62 7.57 -21.89
C PRO A 23 0.41 6.65 -21.84
N LEU A 24 -0.79 7.22 -21.65
CA LEU A 24 -2.05 6.49 -21.52
C LEU A 24 -2.99 6.75 -22.71
N TYR A 25 -3.12 8.01 -23.10
CA TYR A 25 -4.01 8.44 -24.15
C TYR A 25 -3.49 9.69 -24.84
N GLU A 26 -3.74 9.81 -26.13
CA GLU A 26 -3.56 11.03 -26.91
C GLU A 26 -4.69 11.14 -27.94
N GLY A 27 -5.39 12.28 -27.98
CA GLY A 27 -6.49 12.46 -28.92
C GLY A 27 -7.49 13.55 -28.52
N ARG A 28 -8.71 13.41 -29.00
CA ARG A 28 -9.81 14.35 -28.74
C ARG A 28 -10.29 14.27 -27.29
N MET A 29 -10.37 15.41 -26.63
CA MET A 29 -10.86 15.55 -25.26
C MET A 29 -11.74 16.79 -25.16
N THR A 30 -12.80 16.70 -24.34
CA THR A 30 -13.66 17.83 -24.00
C THR A 30 -13.52 18.14 -22.53
N LEU A 31 -13.28 19.39 -22.19
CA LEU A 31 -13.36 19.90 -20.81
C LEU A 31 -14.68 20.65 -20.63
N ALA A 32 -15.49 20.23 -19.64
CA ALA A 32 -16.75 20.87 -19.36
C ALA A 32 -16.82 21.39 -17.91
N ARG A 33 -17.48 22.54 -17.71
CA ARG A 33 -17.75 23.12 -16.39
C ARG A 33 -19.10 23.82 -16.40
N GLY A 34 -20.02 23.38 -15.55
CA GLY A 34 -21.40 23.86 -15.57
C GLY A 34 -22.07 23.59 -16.93
N SER A 35 -22.62 24.61 -17.56
CA SER A 35 -23.23 24.49 -18.89
C SER A 35 -22.25 24.68 -20.06
N GLY A 36 -20.98 25.00 -19.78
CA GLY A 36 -19.95 25.25 -20.80
C GLY A 36 -19.13 24.00 -21.05
N ALA A 37 -18.96 23.63 -22.33
CA ALA A 37 -18.08 22.56 -22.76
C ALA A 37 -17.21 23.05 -23.92
N VAL A 38 -15.95 22.72 -23.92
CA VAL A 38 -14.98 23.12 -24.93
C VAL A 38 -14.21 21.91 -25.41
N ASP A 39 -14.19 21.71 -26.72
CA ASP A 39 -13.47 20.62 -27.38
C ASP A 39 -12.03 21.03 -27.66
N GLY A 40 -11.18 20.02 -27.68
CA GLY A 40 -9.77 20.20 -27.96
C GLY A 40 -9.05 18.89 -28.16
N THR A 41 -7.74 18.97 -28.15
CA THR A 41 -6.85 17.80 -28.18
C THR A 41 -6.04 17.74 -26.91
N GLY A 42 -5.77 16.54 -26.43
CA GLY A 42 -5.02 16.36 -25.20
C GLY A 42 -4.38 15.00 -25.06
N GLN A 43 -3.60 14.87 -24.02
CA GLN A 43 -2.95 13.62 -23.64
C GLN A 43 -3.17 13.33 -22.17
N LEU A 44 -3.25 12.05 -21.82
CA LEU A 44 -3.19 11.56 -20.47
C LEU A 44 -1.88 10.80 -20.26
N LYS A 45 -1.26 11.02 -19.12
CA LYS A 45 -0.06 10.30 -18.68
C LYS A 45 -0.19 9.90 -17.22
N TRP A 46 0.29 8.73 -16.89
CA TRP A 46 0.62 8.38 -15.52
C TRP A 46 1.93 9.05 -15.15
N VAL A 47 1.94 9.82 -14.08
CA VAL A 47 3.12 10.48 -13.54
C VAL A 47 3.33 10.08 -12.09
N TRP A 48 4.59 10.02 -11.66
CA TRP A 48 4.95 9.55 -10.33
C TRP A 48 5.21 10.69 -9.34
N GLN A 49 5.49 11.88 -9.84
CA GLN A 49 5.91 13.01 -9.02
C GLN A 49 5.04 14.25 -9.28
N PRO A 50 4.72 15.05 -8.22
CA PRO A 50 5.10 14.84 -6.80
C PRO A 50 4.42 13.63 -6.16
N ASP A 51 3.25 13.23 -6.68
CA ASP A 51 2.46 12.08 -6.27
C ASP A 51 2.05 11.24 -7.49
N PRO A 52 1.85 9.91 -7.32
CA PRO A 52 1.38 9.02 -8.38
C PRO A 52 -0.06 9.35 -8.80
N ILE A 53 -0.21 10.00 -9.96
CA ILE A 53 -1.50 10.50 -10.47
C ILE A 53 -1.61 10.35 -11.99
N VAL A 54 -2.83 10.41 -12.50
CA VAL A 54 -3.12 10.57 -13.93
C VAL A 54 -3.19 12.07 -14.23
N ARG A 55 -2.20 12.57 -14.95
CA ARG A 55 -2.10 13.98 -15.39
C ARG A 55 -2.64 14.11 -16.80
N PHE A 56 -3.38 15.19 -17.07
CA PHE A 56 -3.74 15.60 -18.42
C PHE A 56 -3.05 16.88 -18.83
N GLU A 57 -2.74 16.97 -20.12
CA GLU A 57 -2.41 18.21 -20.83
C GLU A 57 -3.39 18.34 -21.98
N TRP A 58 -3.98 19.53 -22.14
CA TRP A 58 -5.05 19.75 -23.09
C TRP A 58 -4.95 21.13 -23.73
N ARG A 59 -5.32 21.23 -25.02
CA ARG A 59 -5.35 22.44 -25.82
C ARG A 59 -6.72 22.58 -26.44
N PRO A 60 -7.38 23.77 -26.29
CA PRO A 60 -8.65 24.04 -26.95
C PRO A 60 -8.48 24.10 -28.46
N ASP A 61 -9.55 23.79 -29.19
CA ASP A 61 -9.57 24.04 -30.61
C ASP A 61 -9.39 25.53 -30.94
N PRO A 62 -8.65 25.91 -31.98
CA PRO A 62 -8.32 27.30 -32.28
C PRO A 62 -9.53 28.22 -32.47
N THR A 63 -10.67 27.67 -32.82
CA THR A 63 -11.92 28.40 -33.04
C THR A 63 -12.74 28.65 -31.79
N GLN A 64 -12.34 28.05 -30.67
CA GLN A 64 -13.09 28.12 -29.40
C GLN A 64 -12.40 29.03 -28.41
N SER A 65 -13.18 29.97 -27.82
CA SER A 65 -12.68 30.77 -26.73
C SER A 65 -12.79 30.05 -25.42
N PHE A 66 -11.66 29.84 -24.73
CA PHE A 66 -11.60 29.21 -23.43
C PHE A 66 -10.86 30.10 -22.43
N HIS A 67 -11.53 30.42 -21.33
CA HIS A 67 -10.93 31.15 -20.21
C HIS A 67 -10.71 30.16 -19.03
N PRO A 68 -9.48 29.64 -18.87
CA PRO A 68 -9.22 28.68 -17.84
C PRO A 68 -9.34 29.29 -16.45
N LEU A 69 -10.19 28.70 -15.62
CA LEU A 69 -10.27 29.02 -14.20
C LEU A 69 -9.89 27.78 -13.42
N PRO A 70 -9.03 27.89 -12.38
CA PRO A 70 -8.74 26.75 -11.51
C PRO A 70 -10.01 26.12 -10.93
N GLY A 71 -10.04 24.81 -10.77
CA GLY A 71 -11.15 24.09 -10.18
C GLY A 71 -11.53 22.81 -10.91
N ASN A 72 -12.70 22.27 -10.57
CA ASN A 72 -13.17 20.98 -11.09
C ASN A 72 -13.76 21.14 -12.50
N TYR A 73 -13.48 20.16 -13.33
CA TYR A 73 -13.99 19.98 -14.68
C TYR A 73 -14.42 18.54 -14.92
N ASP A 74 -15.46 18.36 -15.72
CA ASP A 74 -15.73 17.07 -16.34
C ASP A 74 -14.75 16.88 -17.50
N VAL A 75 -14.08 15.72 -17.52
CA VAL A 75 -13.14 15.32 -18.56
C VAL A 75 -13.79 14.22 -19.39
N ARG A 76 -14.07 14.50 -20.66
CA ARG A 76 -14.75 13.57 -21.58
C ARG A 76 -13.81 13.15 -22.68
N ILE A 77 -13.74 11.84 -22.92
CA ILE A 77 -12.90 11.22 -23.93
C ILE A 77 -13.78 10.28 -24.74
N SER A 78 -13.74 10.38 -26.07
CA SER A 78 -14.57 9.52 -26.91
C SER A 78 -14.24 8.04 -26.72
N GLY A 79 -15.25 7.22 -26.44
CA GLY A 79 -15.08 5.79 -26.15
C GLY A 79 -14.78 5.45 -24.71
N TYR A 80 -14.64 6.46 -23.83
CA TYR A 80 -14.42 6.29 -22.40
C TYR A 80 -15.61 6.83 -21.59
N GLN A 81 -15.76 6.34 -20.38
CA GLN A 81 -16.71 6.89 -19.42
C GLN A 81 -16.22 8.25 -18.95
N ASP A 82 -17.17 9.19 -18.74
CA ASP A 82 -16.86 10.52 -18.23
C ASP A 82 -16.14 10.46 -16.88
N SER A 83 -15.16 11.30 -16.70
CA SER A 83 -14.38 11.42 -15.47
C SER A 83 -14.36 12.86 -15.00
N THR A 84 -13.86 13.08 -13.79
CA THR A 84 -13.62 14.39 -13.22
C THR A 84 -12.13 14.69 -13.10
N GLY A 85 -11.77 15.95 -13.26
CA GLY A 85 -10.38 16.37 -13.09
C GLY A 85 -10.31 17.78 -12.49
N ILE A 86 -9.17 18.09 -11.90
CA ILE A 86 -8.86 19.42 -11.39
C ILE A 86 -7.88 20.09 -12.36
N LEU A 87 -8.29 21.25 -12.88
CA LEU A 87 -7.40 22.14 -13.62
C LEU A 87 -6.50 22.87 -12.62
N VAL A 88 -5.18 22.73 -12.80
CA VAL A 88 -4.18 23.30 -11.89
C VAL A 88 -3.60 24.59 -12.47
N GLY A 89 -3.39 24.64 -13.78
CA GLY A 89 -2.78 25.79 -14.41
C GLY A 89 -2.90 25.80 -15.92
N SER A 90 -2.61 26.96 -16.46
CA SER A 90 -2.50 27.19 -17.89
C SER A 90 -1.16 27.85 -18.21
N PHE A 91 -0.63 27.57 -19.38
CA PHE A 91 0.56 28.21 -19.90
C PHE A 91 0.43 28.37 -21.42
N VAL A 92 1.23 29.22 -21.98
CA VAL A 92 1.32 29.41 -23.43
C VAL A 92 2.60 28.71 -23.89
N ASP A 93 2.48 27.78 -24.82
CA ASP A 93 3.63 27.05 -25.36
C ASP A 93 4.44 27.94 -26.37
N SER A 94 5.51 27.36 -26.93
CA SER A 94 6.37 28.02 -27.92
C SER A 94 5.61 28.52 -29.15
N ASP A 95 4.50 27.89 -29.50
CA ASP A 95 3.68 28.20 -30.67
C ASP A 95 2.57 29.18 -30.33
N ARG A 96 2.63 29.82 -29.17
CA ARG A 96 1.62 30.74 -28.62
C ARG A 96 0.22 30.11 -28.44
N THR A 97 0.16 28.79 -28.32
CA THR A 97 -1.08 28.08 -28.07
C THR A 97 -1.31 27.92 -26.58
N LEU A 98 -2.54 28.19 -26.12
CA LEU A 98 -2.95 27.94 -24.73
C LEU A 98 -2.90 26.46 -24.45
N CYS A 99 -2.15 26.07 -23.42
CA CYS A 99 -2.08 24.70 -22.92
C CYS A 99 -2.55 24.66 -21.46
N ILE A 100 -3.40 23.71 -21.15
CA ILE A 100 -3.99 23.49 -19.83
C ILE A 100 -3.40 22.24 -19.23
N ARG A 101 -3.04 22.30 -17.94
CA ARG A 101 -2.59 21.14 -17.15
C ARG A 101 -3.51 20.93 -15.98
N GLY A 102 -3.77 19.66 -15.73
CA GLY A 102 -4.51 19.21 -14.56
C GLY A 102 -4.27 17.73 -14.27
N PHE A 103 -5.03 17.21 -13.31
CA PHE A 103 -5.00 15.78 -12.97
C PHE A 103 -6.43 15.26 -12.78
N LEU A 104 -6.61 13.98 -13.02
CA LEU A 104 -7.88 13.30 -12.80
C LEU A 104 -8.11 13.04 -11.31
N THR A 105 -9.37 13.21 -10.88
CA THR A 105 -9.83 12.92 -9.52
C THR A 105 -10.77 11.74 -9.45
N GLY A 106 -11.07 11.15 -10.59
CA GLY A 106 -11.88 9.93 -10.73
C GLY A 106 -11.33 9.04 -11.84
N PRO A 107 -11.79 7.78 -11.88
CA PRO A 107 -11.33 6.83 -12.89
C PRO A 107 -11.78 7.24 -14.30
N VAL A 108 -10.93 6.99 -15.28
CA VAL A 108 -11.29 6.96 -16.71
C VAL A 108 -11.29 5.50 -17.14
N ARG A 109 -12.41 5.02 -17.65
CA ARG A 109 -12.54 3.63 -18.12
C ARG A 109 -13.06 3.57 -19.55
N GLU A 110 -12.39 2.76 -20.36
CA GLU A 110 -12.80 2.47 -21.73
C GLU A 110 -14.03 1.57 -21.75
N GLY A 111 -14.96 1.84 -22.69
CA GLY A 111 -16.12 0.98 -22.97
C GLY A 111 -17.32 1.23 -22.05
N GLN A 112 -18.24 0.25 -22.05
CA GLN A 112 -19.52 0.35 -21.33
C GLN A 112 -19.37 0.00 -19.85
N PRO A 113 -20.17 0.65 -18.95
CA PRO A 113 -20.09 0.40 -17.51
C PRO A 113 -20.33 -1.04 -17.08
N ASP A 114 -21.21 -1.75 -17.79
CA ASP A 114 -21.67 -3.10 -17.51
C ASP A 114 -20.93 -4.19 -18.32
N ALA A 115 -19.90 -3.80 -19.06
CA ALA A 115 -19.09 -4.74 -19.83
C ALA A 115 -18.47 -5.81 -18.93
N LYS A 116 -18.66 -7.08 -19.31
CA LYS A 116 -18.07 -8.21 -18.60
C LYS A 116 -16.67 -8.51 -19.13
N ILE A 117 -15.78 -8.79 -18.19
CA ILE A 117 -14.39 -9.19 -18.46
C ILE A 117 -14.15 -10.60 -17.92
N ALA A 118 -13.34 -11.38 -18.61
CA ALA A 118 -12.89 -12.69 -18.16
C ALA A 118 -11.69 -12.58 -17.22
N LYS A 119 -10.85 -11.56 -17.43
CA LYS A 119 -9.61 -11.33 -16.69
C LYS A 119 -9.37 -9.85 -16.51
N LEU A 120 -8.80 -9.48 -15.36
CA LEU A 120 -8.37 -8.12 -15.07
C LEU A 120 -6.87 -8.10 -14.76
N ARG A 121 -6.07 -7.56 -15.70
CA ARG A 121 -4.65 -7.32 -15.50
C ARG A 121 -4.44 -5.98 -14.80
N PHE A 122 -3.47 -5.92 -13.91
CA PHE A 122 -3.06 -4.69 -13.22
C PHE A 122 -1.55 -4.68 -12.98
N HIS A 123 -1.01 -3.54 -12.61
CA HIS A 123 0.41 -3.35 -12.37
C HIS A 123 0.64 -2.94 -10.92
N VAL A 124 1.71 -3.40 -10.30
CA VAL A 124 2.05 -3.05 -8.92
C VAL A 124 3.44 -2.43 -8.90
N PRO A 125 3.57 -1.18 -8.46
CA PRO A 125 4.86 -0.53 -8.34
C PRO A 125 5.54 -0.86 -7.00
N ASN A 126 6.87 -0.85 -7.05
CA ASN A 126 7.75 -0.94 -5.87
C ASN A 126 7.49 -2.15 -4.96
N TYR A 127 6.95 -3.26 -5.46
CA TYR A 127 6.79 -4.47 -4.66
C TYR A 127 8.15 -5.14 -4.43
N HIS A 128 8.32 -5.83 -3.30
CA HIS A 128 9.55 -6.55 -3.01
C HIS A 128 9.70 -7.83 -3.86
N ASN A 129 10.96 -8.22 -4.13
CA ASN A 129 11.29 -9.47 -4.80
C ASN A 129 11.13 -10.65 -3.82
N TYR A 130 9.90 -11.03 -3.59
CA TYR A 130 9.61 -12.22 -2.81
C TYR A 130 9.78 -13.49 -3.66
N MET A 131 10.45 -14.49 -3.11
CA MET A 131 10.59 -15.78 -3.77
C MET A 131 9.27 -16.55 -3.71
N GLY A 132 8.68 -16.80 -4.90
CA GLY A 132 7.45 -17.57 -5.08
C GLY A 132 7.66 -18.79 -5.98
N ALA A 133 6.63 -19.14 -6.75
CA ALA A 133 6.73 -20.18 -7.76
C ALA A 133 7.56 -19.72 -8.98
N PRO A 134 8.25 -20.64 -9.68
CA PRO A 134 9.03 -20.30 -10.87
C PRO A 134 8.14 -19.90 -12.04
N ILE A 135 8.60 -18.90 -12.80
CA ILE A 135 8.02 -18.45 -14.08
C ILE A 135 9.12 -18.37 -15.13
N ALA A 136 8.75 -18.43 -16.40
CA ALA A 136 9.66 -18.26 -17.54
C ALA A 136 9.35 -16.96 -18.27
N TYR A 137 10.39 -16.14 -18.47
CA TYR A 137 10.33 -14.96 -19.34
C TYR A 137 10.45 -15.36 -20.83
N PRO A 138 10.16 -14.44 -21.78
CA PRO A 138 10.22 -14.74 -23.22
C PRO A 138 11.59 -15.22 -23.71
N ASP A 139 12.68 -14.80 -23.05
CA ASP A 139 14.05 -15.24 -23.35
C ASP A 139 14.43 -16.57 -22.67
N ALA A 140 13.47 -17.30 -22.12
CA ALA A 140 13.61 -18.56 -21.39
C ALA A 140 14.37 -18.47 -20.04
N ARG A 141 14.70 -17.26 -19.55
CA ARG A 141 15.20 -17.11 -18.17
C ARG A 141 14.09 -17.47 -17.18
N GLY A 142 14.43 -18.27 -16.20
CA GLY A 142 13.53 -18.61 -15.08
C GLY A 142 13.71 -17.63 -13.91
N CYS A 143 12.62 -17.29 -13.24
CA CYS A 143 12.61 -16.50 -12.02
C CYS A 143 11.61 -17.07 -11.02
N PRO A 144 11.95 -17.22 -9.72
CA PRO A 144 10.99 -17.64 -8.67
C PRO A 144 10.10 -16.46 -8.24
N GLY A 145 9.42 -15.81 -9.19
CA GLY A 145 8.76 -14.51 -9.01
C GLY A 145 7.24 -14.54 -9.00
N ARG A 146 6.57 -15.72 -8.99
CA ARG A 146 5.10 -15.80 -8.95
C ARG A 146 4.57 -15.98 -7.55
N LEU A 147 3.66 -15.09 -7.13
CA LEU A 147 2.85 -15.24 -5.94
C LEU A 147 1.39 -15.45 -6.34
N THR A 148 0.68 -16.29 -5.57
CA THR A 148 -0.74 -16.58 -5.80
C THR A 148 -1.53 -16.37 -4.54
N PHE A 149 -2.65 -15.63 -4.64
CA PHE A 149 -3.57 -15.32 -3.56
C PHE A 149 -4.95 -15.83 -3.94
N LEU A 150 -5.52 -16.69 -3.10
CA LEU A 150 -6.80 -17.36 -3.34
C LEU A 150 -7.79 -16.98 -2.25
N THR A 151 -9.01 -16.65 -2.67
CA THR A 151 -10.21 -16.67 -1.84
C THR A 151 -11.18 -17.70 -2.44
N GLU A 152 -12.37 -17.85 -1.85
CA GLU A 152 -13.42 -18.71 -2.41
C GLU A 152 -13.80 -18.30 -3.83
N ASP A 153 -13.95 -16.99 -4.07
CA ASP A 153 -14.43 -16.44 -5.34
C ASP A 153 -13.33 -16.02 -6.31
N TRP A 154 -12.12 -15.67 -5.80
CA TRP A 154 -11.12 -14.97 -6.58
C TRP A 154 -9.74 -15.60 -6.54
N ARG A 155 -9.06 -15.50 -7.66
CA ARG A 155 -7.63 -15.81 -7.80
C ARG A 155 -6.89 -14.55 -8.25
N ILE A 156 -5.88 -14.15 -7.48
CA ILE A 156 -4.89 -13.15 -7.88
C ILE A 156 -3.56 -13.86 -8.12
N THR A 157 -3.01 -13.71 -9.31
CA THR A 157 -1.66 -14.15 -9.66
C THR A 157 -0.80 -12.89 -9.83
N LEU A 158 0.35 -12.81 -9.16
CA LEU A 158 1.25 -11.68 -9.21
C LEU A 158 2.63 -12.16 -9.64
N ASP A 159 3.11 -11.70 -10.79
CA ASP A 159 4.42 -12.03 -11.35
C ASP A 159 5.37 -10.83 -11.29
N GLN A 160 6.60 -11.08 -10.91
CA GLN A 160 7.68 -10.10 -11.05
C GLN A 160 7.89 -9.75 -12.53
N VAL A 161 8.06 -8.48 -12.88
CA VAL A 161 8.44 -8.08 -14.24
C VAL A 161 9.94 -8.31 -14.46
N GLU A 162 10.32 -8.57 -15.70
CA GLU A 162 11.68 -8.95 -16.07
C GLU A 162 12.72 -7.87 -15.71
N GLU A 163 12.35 -6.61 -15.88
CA GLU A 163 13.21 -5.45 -15.62
C GLU A 163 13.45 -5.19 -14.13
N TRP A 164 12.66 -5.81 -13.24
CA TRP A 164 12.78 -5.67 -11.79
C TRP A 164 13.75 -6.67 -11.22
N GLU A 165 15.04 -6.48 -11.53
CA GLU A 165 16.13 -7.37 -11.15
C GLU A 165 16.36 -7.45 -9.64
N HIS A 166 17.25 -8.36 -9.24
CA HIS A 166 17.61 -8.54 -7.84
C HIS A 166 18.19 -7.23 -7.23
N PRO A 167 17.81 -6.87 -5.99
CA PRO A 167 18.23 -5.59 -5.37
C PRO A 167 19.74 -5.44 -5.17
N SER A 168 20.52 -6.50 -5.28
CA SER A 168 22.00 -6.41 -5.28
C SER A 168 22.58 -5.83 -6.56
N ASN A 169 21.81 -5.78 -7.66
CA ASN A 169 22.18 -5.05 -8.85
C ASN A 169 21.80 -3.58 -8.66
N PHE A 170 22.73 -2.76 -8.16
CA PHE A 170 22.52 -1.33 -7.91
C PHE A 170 22.25 -0.52 -9.20
N ASP A 171 22.72 -1.00 -10.34
CA ASP A 171 22.51 -0.37 -11.65
C ASP A 171 21.20 -0.80 -12.30
N GLY A 172 20.59 -1.88 -11.82
CA GLY A 172 19.27 -2.35 -12.24
C GLY A 172 18.15 -1.43 -11.79
N LEU A 173 16.96 -1.61 -12.37
CA LEU A 173 15.80 -0.76 -12.10
C LEU A 173 15.44 -0.74 -10.61
N HIS A 174 15.44 -1.90 -9.94
CA HIS A 174 15.15 -2.00 -8.50
C HIS A 174 16.21 -1.26 -7.66
N GLY A 175 17.50 -1.50 -7.92
CA GLY A 175 18.59 -0.83 -7.20
C GLY A 175 18.49 0.69 -7.31
N ARG A 176 18.29 1.21 -8.53
CA ARG A 176 18.11 2.64 -8.78
C ARG A 176 16.84 3.20 -8.12
N ALA A 177 15.72 2.50 -8.19
CA ALA A 177 14.48 2.95 -7.54
C ALA A 177 14.66 3.12 -6.01
N ARG A 178 15.44 2.24 -5.36
CA ARG A 178 15.78 2.35 -3.94
C ARG A 178 16.71 3.54 -3.67
N LEU A 179 17.79 3.68 -4.45
CA LEU A 179 18.79 4.75 -4.26
C LEU A 179 18.19 6.14 -4.51
N GLU A 180 17.34 6.27 -5.51
CA GLU A 180 16.72 7.53 -5.90
C GLU A 180 15.41 7.81 -5.13
N ALA A 181 14.98 6.90 -4.26
CA ALA A 181 13.67 6.94 -3.59
C ALA A 181 12.54 7.21 -4.59
N GLY A 182 12.51 6.45 -5.68
CA GLY A 182 11.59 6.66 -6.80
C GLY A 182 10.51 5.59 -6.93
N HIS A 183 9.90 5.55 -8.13
CA HIS A 183 8.86 4.59 -8.47
C HIS A 183 9.20 3.87 -9.78
N ALA A 184 8.84 2.59 -9.84
CA ALA A 184 8.86 1.80 -11.07
C ALA A 184 7.83 0.66 -10.96
N ILE A 185 7.29 0.22 -12.09
CA ILE A 185 6.47 -0.99 -12.12
C ILE A 185 7.39 -2.19 -11.86
N SER A 186 7.08 -2.94 -10.81
CA SER A 186 7.86 -4.07 -10.33
C SER A 186 7.18 -5.42 -10.58
N HIS A 187 5.84 -5.42 -10.57
CA HIS A 187 5.05 -6.63 -10.75
C HIS A 187 3.84 -6.37 -11.63
N VAL A 188 3.36 -7.43 -12.27
CA VAL A 188 2.11 -7.48 -13.02
C VAL A 188 1.21 -8.51 -12.38
N GLY A 189 -0.05 -8.13 -12.13
CA GLY A 189 -1.06 -8.99 -11.54
C GLY A 189 -2.17 -9.37 -12.53
N LEU A 190 -2.78 -10.51 -12.27
CA LEU A 190 -3.97 -10.99 -12.96
C LEU A 190 -5.01 -11.40 -11.95
N LEU A 191 -6.19 -10.79 -12.01
CA LEU A 191 -7.36 -11.17 -11.23
C LEU A 191 -8.32 -11.94 -12.12
N GLU A 192 -8.77 -13.09 -11.64
CA GLU A 192 -9.75 -13.96 -12.27
C GLU A 192 -10.73 -14.48 -11.22
N ARG A 193 -11.96 -14.79 -11.64
CA ARG A 193 -12.84 -15.57 -10.77
C ARG A 193 -12.33 -17.01 -10.64
N ALA A 194 -12.47 -17.57 -9.44
CA ALA A 194 -12.03 -18.95 -9.19
C ALA A 194 -12.81 -19.98 -10.02
N ASP A 195 -14.07 -19.70 -10.32
CA ASP A 195 -14.96 -20.51 -11.18
C ASP A 195 -14.78 -20.25 -12.69
N GLY A 196 -13.95 -19.26 -13.06
CA GLY A 196 -13.71 -18.90 -14.47
C GLY A 196 -14.85 -18.11 -15.15
N VAL A 197 -15.90 -17.74 -14.43
CA VAL A 197 -17.03 -16.99 -14.97
C VAL A 197 -16.65 -15.51 -15.18
N PRO A 198 -17.01 -14.89 -16.32
CA PRO A 198 -16.78 -13.47 -16.53
C PRO A 198 -17.54 -12.60 -15.54
N PHE A 199 -16.92 -11.51 -15.10
CA PHE A 199 -17.40 -10.60 -14.07
C PHE A 199 -17.42 -9.15 -14.53
N GLN A 200 -18.19 -8.30 -13.85
CA GLN A 200 -18.18 -6.86 -14.07
C GLN A 200 -17.04 -6.19 -13.30
N TRP A 201 -16.53 -5.08 -13.81
CA TRP A 201 -15.49 -4.29 -13.14
C TRP A 201 -15.84 -3.95 -11.69
N ALA A 202 -17.10 -3.62 -11.43
CA ALA A 202 -17.56 -3.28 -10.09
C ALA A 202 -17.38 -4.42 -9.08
N GLU A 203 -17.48 -5.67 -9.52
CA GLU A 203 -17.30 -6.85 -8.66
C GLU A 203 -15.85 -7.02 -8.19
N SER A 204 -14.88 -6.51 -8.97
CA SER A 204 -13.45 -6.60 -8.62
C SER A 204 -12.99 -5.57 -7.59
N VAL A 205 -13.75 -4.51 -7.34
CA VAL A 205 -13.31 -3.36 -6.52
C VAL A 205 -13.01 -3.78 -5.10
N SER A 206 -13.87 -4.57 -4.47
CA SER A 206 -13.70 -4.99 -3.08
C SER A 206 -12.46 -5.88 -2.89
N VAL A 207 -12.26 -6.87 -3.74
CA VAL A 207 -11.10 -7.78 -3.64
C VAL A 207 -9.78 -7.05 -3.94
N LEU A 208 -9.77 -6.11 -4.88
CA LEU A 208 -8.60 -5.30 -5.17
C LEU A 208 -8.27 -4.32 -4.04
N GLU A 209 -9.29 -3.80 -3.35
CA GLU A 209 -9.09 -2.97 -2.17
C GLU A 209 -8.50 -3.77 -1.01
N VAL A 210 -9.02 -4.98 -0.75
CA VAL A 210 -8.42 -5.89 0.24
C VAL A 210 -6.98 -6.24 -0.13
N PHE A 211 -6.69 -6.51 -1.42
CA PHE A 211 -5.34 -6.78 -1.89
C PHE A 211 -4.42 -5.55 -1.73
N ARG A 212 -4.90 -4.34 -1.98
CA ARG A 212 -4.16 -3.10 -1.75
C ARG A 212 -3.77 -2.93 -0.27
N LEU A 213 -4.72 -3.13 0.64
CA LEU A 213 -4.49 -3.05 2.08
C LEU A 213 -3.53 -4.14 2.56
N PHE A 214 -3.73 -5.38 2.13
CA PHE A 214 -2.84 -6.50 2.42
C PHE A 214 -1.41 -6.23 1.95
N SER A 215 -1.25 -5.86 0.68
CA SER A 215 0.06 -5.55 0.10
C SER A 215 0.76 -4.41 0.82
N SER A 216 0.00 -3.37 1.22
CA SER A 216 0.55 -2.26 2.00
C SER A 216 0.99 -2.69 3.41
N PHE A 217 0.24 -3.57 4.06
CA PHE A 217 0.62 -4.17 5.36
C PHE A 217 1.87 -5.04 5.24
N VAL A 218 1.93 -5.88 4.18
CA VAL A 218 3.10 -6.73 3.88
C VAL A 218 4.35 -5.89 3.63
N LEU A 219 4.23 -4.76 2.95
CA LEU A 219 5.36 -3.89 2.62
C LEU A 219 5.70 -2.86 3.71
N GLY A 220 4.80 -2.63 4.66
CA GLY A 220 4.94 -1.56 5.66
C GLY A 220 4.89 -0.14 5.07
N ARG A 221 4.35 0.01 3.86
CA ARG A 221 4.19 1.25 3.11
C ARG A 221 3.02 1.15 2.13
N TRP A 222 2.50 2.30 1.69
CA TRP A 222 1.44 2.31 0.70
C TRP A 222 1.92 1.75 -0.64
N THR A 223 1.16 0.80 -1.17
CA THR A 223 1.21 0.33 -2.55
C THR A 223 -0.21 0.08 -3.04
N ALA A 224 -0.40 0.05 -4.35
CA ALA A 224 -1.71 -0.19 -4.94
C ALA A 224 -1.59 -0.86 -6.30
N PRO A 225 -2.56 -1.70 -6.69
CA PRO A 225 -2.83 -2.04 -8.07
C PRO A 225 -3.17 -0.77 -8.87
N ILE A 226 -2.57 -0.62 -10.04
CA ILE A 226 -2.78 0.53 -10.93
C ILE A 226 -2.87 0.08 -12.38
N LEU A 227 -3.28 0.98 -13.28
CA LEU A 227 -3.23 0.80 -14.73
C LEU A 227 -3.92 -0.51 -15.16
N PHE A 228 -5.20 -0.59 -14.86
CA PHE A 228 -6.00 -1.78 -15.08
C PHE A 228 -6.31 -2.02 -16.56
N VAL A 229 -6.31 -3.30 -16.97
CA VAL A 229 -6.66 -3.75 -18.31
C VAL A 229 -7.58 -4.96 -18.21
N GLY A 230 -8.85 -4.76 -18.44
CA GLY A 230 -9.84 -5.84 -18.54
C GLY A 230 -9.77 -6.49 -19.91
N THR A 231 -9.85 -7.81 -19.95
CA THR A 231 -9.94 -8.58 -21.21
C THR A 231 -11.25 -9.35 -21.20
N ASP A 232 -12.08 -9.16 -22.23
CA ASP A 232 -13.33 -9.89 -22.38
C ASP A 232 -13.11 -11.33 -22.88
N VAL A 233 -14.18 -12.10 -22.98
CA VAL A 233 -14.13 -13.50 -23.48
C VAL A 233 -13.67 -13.61 -24.95
N GLY A 234 -13.79 -12.54 -25.74
CA GLY A 234 -13.34 -12.45 -27.12
C GLY A 234 -11.87 -11.99 -27.25
N GLY A 235 -11.21 -11.68 -26.14
CA GLY A 235 -9.83 -11.19 -26.14
C GLY A 235 -9.69 -9.68 -26.37
N LYS A 236 -10.80 -8.92 -26.43
CA LYS A 236 -10.75 -7.46 -26.53
C LYS A 236 -10.35 -6.85 -25.19
N GLU A 237 -9.38 -5.96 -25.22
CA GLU A 237 -8.92 -5.22 -24.06
C GLU A 237 -9.68 -3.90 -23.89
N ALA A 238 -9.89 -3.49 -22.62
CA ALA A 238 -10.38 -2.19 -22.21
C ALA A 238 -9.56 -1.71 -21.02
N CYS A 239 -9.14 -0.46 -21.04
CA CYS A 239 -8.28 0.12 -20.00
C CYS A 239 -9.08 0.91 -18.97
N GLN A 240 -8.56 0.94 -17.72
CA GLN A 240 -9.01 1.87 -16.70
C GLN A 240 -7.80 2.50 -16.02
N TRP A 241 -7.83 3.81 -15.88
CA TRP A 241 -6.80 4.60 -15.22
C TRP A 241 -7.40 5.42 -14.09
N ASP A 242 -6.74 5.39 -12.96
CA ASP A 242 -7.11 6.14 -11.76
C ASP A 242 -5.86 6.47 -10.96
N SER A 243 -5.90 7.59 -10.23
CA SER A 243 -4.82 7.97 -9.33
C SER A 243 -4.77 7.05 -8.12
N ALA A 244 -3.58 6.78 -7.58
CA ALA A 244 -3.42 5.89 -6.44
C ALA A 244 -2.35 6.39 -5.46
N ARG A 245 -2.57 6.13 -4.18
CA ARG A 245 -1.57 6.41 -3.16
C ARG A 245 -0.52 5.31 -3.12
N ILE A 246 0.71 5.67 -3.44
CA ILE A 246 1.85 4.76 -3.51
C ILE A 246 3.06 5.48 -2.92
N ASP A 247 3.73 4.85 -1.96
CA ASP A 247 4.97 5.37 -1.41
C ASP A 247 6.16 5.05 -2.32
N ARG A 248 7.19 5.89 -2.23
CA ARG A 248 8.46 5.70 -2.94
C ARG A 248 9.13 4.40 -2.51
N CYS A 249 9.95 3.85 -3.38
CA CYS A 249 10.78 2.71 -3.04
C CYS A 249 11.76 3.08 -1.92
N ASN A 250 11.79 2.31 -0.85
CA ASN A 250 12.68 2.51 0.29
C ASN A 250 12.98 1.17 0.98
N ASP A 251 13.94 1.18 1.90
CA ASP A 251 14.40 0.01 2.66
C ASP A 251 13.60 -0.24 3.95
N ARG A 252 12.36 0.21 4.02
CA ARG A 252 11.54 -0.04 5.20
C ARG A 252 11.17 -1.51 5.28
N TYR A 253 11.34 -2.06 6.46
CA TYR A 253 11.01 -3.44 6.75
C TYR A 253 9.62 -3.52 7.37
N SER A 254 8.92 -4.60 7.03
CA SER A 254 7.69 -5.03 7.68
C SER A 254 7.93 -6.35 8.41
N TRP A 255 6.87 -6.95 8.88
CA TRP A 255 6.88 -8.21 9.59
C TRP A 255 7.30 -9.42 8.73
N LEU A 256 7.12 -9.37 7.37
CA LEU A 256 7.39 -10.52 6.50
C LEU A 256 8.87 -10.60 6.12
N PRO A 257 9.55 -11.75 6.34
CA PRO A 257 10.92 -11.96 5.90
C PRO A 257 11.07 -11.94 4.38
N GLN A 258 12.12 -11.29 3.87
CA GLN A 258 12.36 -11.19 2.42
C GLN A 258 13.20 -12.36 1.86
N TYR A 259 13.98 -13.03 2.67
CA TYR A 259 14.94 -14.09 2.26
C TYR A 259 15.16 -15.12 3.39
N PRO A 260 15.62 -16.34 3.11
CA PRO A 260 16.08 -16.91 1.83
C PRO A 260 15.13 -17.97 1.24
N HIS A 261 13.88 -18.10 1.73
CA HIS A 261 12.96 -19.18 1.35
C HIS A 261 11.76 -18.66 0.56
N SER A 262 11.07 -19.57 -0.15
CA SER A 262 9.79 -19.23 -0.76
C SER A 262 8.80 -18.72 0.30
N VAL A 263 8.30 -17.51 0.08
CA VAL A 263 7.30 -16.91 0.99
C VAL A 263 5.86 -17.33 0.66
N GLN A 264 5.65 -18.13 -0.39
CA GLN A 264 4.30 -18.47 -0.85
C GLN A 264 3.44 -19.13 0.25
N PRO A 265 3.93 -20.08 1.08
CA PRO A 265 3.12 -20.64 2.17
C PRO A 265 2.71 -19.58 3.21
N ASP A 266 3.67 -18.74 3.60
CA ASP A 266 3.45 -17.66 4.57
C ASP A 266 2.47 -16.60 4.01
N MET A 267 2.64 -16.21 2.74
CA MET A 267 1.75 -15.29 2.04
C MET A 267 0.33 -15.87 1.91
N THR A 268 0.20 -17.16 1.61
CA THR A 268 -1.12 -17.81 1.50
C THR A 268 -1.86 -17.79 2.83
N MET A 269 -1.18 -18.18 3.91
CA MET A 269 -1.75 -18.17 5.26
C MET A 269 -2.16 -16.74 5.67
N ALA A 270 -1.26 -15.79 5.47
CA ALA A 270 -1.50 -14.38 5.80
C ALA A 270 -2.66 -13.80 4.98
N TRP A 271 -2.73 -14.08 3.69
CA TRP A 271 -3.81 -13.61 2.82
C TRP A 271 -5.17 -14.12 3.26
N GLN A 272 -5.28 -15.42 3.57
CA GLN A 272 -6.54 -16.01 4.06
C GLN A 272 -7.01 -15.36 5.36
N GLY A 273 -6.11 -15.23 6.34
CA GLY A 273 -6.42 -14.58 7.61
C GLY A 273 -6.74 -13.09 7.45
N PHE A 274 -6.02 -12.38 6.58
CA PHE A 274 -6.26 -10.96 6.30
C PHE A 274 -7.60 -10.74 5.61
N SER A 275 -7.96 -11.57 4.63
CA SER A 275 -9.24 -11.47 3.93
C SER A 275 -10.43 -11.66 4.88
N ALA A 276 -10.35 -12.66 5.77
CA ALA A 276 -11.36 -12.86 6.82
C ALA A 276 -11.43 -11.68 7.79
N LEU A 277 -10.28 -11.09 8.16
CA LEU A 277 -10.23 -9.92 9.03
C LEU A 277 -10.80 -8.68 8.34
N ALA A 278 -10.54 -8.49 7.04
CA ALA A 278 -11.10 -7.40 6.24
C ALA A 278 -12.63 -7.50 6.14
N GLU A 279 -13.17 -8.69 6.00
CA GLU A 279 -14.62 -8.92 6.04
C GLU A 279 -15.22 -8.58 7.42
N ALA A 280 -14.58 -9.04 8.49
CA ALA A 280 -15.05 -8.82 9.85
C ALA A 280 -14.99 -7.36 10.30
N TRP A 281 -13.91 -6.65 9.96
CA TRP A 281 -13.66 -5.28 10.45
C TRP A 281 -14.03 -4.19 9.45
N ASN A 282 -14.22 -4.52 8.17
CA ASN A 282 -14.58 -3.57 7.11
C ASN A 282 -13.66 -2.33 7.09
N ASP A 283 -14.23 -1.14 6.96
CA ASP A 283 -13.49 0.14 6.88
C ASP A 283 -12.58 0.40 8.11
N ARG A 284 -12.86 -0.23 9.26
CA ARG A 284 -12.06 -0.06 10.48
C ARG A 284 -10.67 -0.68 10.34
N LEU A 285 -10.53 -1.76 9.56
CA LEU A 285 -9.22 -2.30 9.23
C LEU A 285 -8.40 -1.29 8.40
N ALA A 286 -9.04 -0.63 7.43
CA ALA A 286 -8.39 0.40 6.62
C ALA A 286 -7.90 1.57 7.48
N VAL A 287 -8.70 2.03 8.45
CA VAL A 287 -8.31 3.08 9.41
C VAL A 287 -7.13 2.62 10.29
N CYS A 288 -7.17 1.40 10.81
CA CYS A 288 -6.07 0.84 11.60
C CYS A 288 -4.75 0.81 10.80
N LEU A 289 -4.83 0.35 9.55
CA LEU A 289 -3.67 0.30 8.66
C LEU A 289 -3.19 1.70 8.24
N GLU A 290 -4.09 2.66 8.04
CA GLU A 290 -3.71 4.07 7.81
C GLU A 290 -2.79 4.56 8.93
N TRP A 291 -3.18 4.39 10.19
CA TRP A 291 -2.37 4.82 11.33
C TRP A 291 -1.07 4.02 11.46
N TYR A 292 -1.11 2.70 11.24
CA TYR A 292 0.10 1.86 11.22
C TYR A 292 1.10 2.35 10.16
N LEU A 293 0.64 2.57 8.93
CA LEU A 293 1.49 3.00 7.83
C LEU A 293 2.01 4.43 8.04
N GLN A 294 1.21 5.34 8.60
CA GLN A 294 1.69 6.67 9.01
C GLN A 294 2.76 6.59 10.11
N ALA A 295 2.58 5.72 11.10
CA ALA A 295 3.57 5.48 12.14
C ALA A 295 4.88 4.91 11.57
N SER A 296 4.79 4.02 10.58
CA SER A 296 5.94 3.43 9.90
C SER A 296 6.65 4.43 8.99
N ARG A 297 5.91 5.26 8.26
CA ARG A 297 6.39 6.12 7.18
C ARG A 297 7.05 7.41 7.67
N THR A 298 6.59 7.99 8.78
CA THR A 298 7.07 9.29 9.25
C THR A 298 8.55 9.28 9.65
N ASP A 299 9.27 10.33 9.27
CA ASP A 299 10.66 10.54 9.68
C ASP A 299 10.76 11.23 11.07
N VAL A 300 9.62 11.65 11.63
CA VAL A 300 9.51 12.23 12.96
C VAL A 300 9.03 11.18 13.96
N PRO A 301 9.90 10.59 14.78
CA PRO A 301 9.52 9.49 15.68
C PRO A 301 8.36 9.82 16.62
N ALA A 302 8.29 11.04 17.15
CA ALA A 302 7.21 11.51 18.01
C ALA A 302 5.83 11.41 17.34
N THR A 303 5.73 11.84 16.08
CA THR A 303 4.50 11.71 15.27
C THR A 303 4.13 10.24 15.09
N GLY A 304 5.12 9.39 14.80
CA GLY A 304 4.92 7.95 14.66
C GLY A 304 4.38 7.28 15.92
N ILE A 305 4.83 7.71 17.10
CA ILE A 305 4.34 7.21 18.40
C ILE A 305 2.84 7.52 18.56
N VAL A 306 2.40 8.73 18.21
CA VAL A 306 0.98 9.14 18.31
C VAL A 306 0.11 8.27 17.40
N PHE A 307 0.51 8.07 16.14
CA PHE A 307 -0.23 7.20 15.22
C PHE A 307 -0.22 5.73 15.66
N ALA A 308 0.91 5.23 16.16
CA ALA A 308 0.97 3.86 16.68
C ALA A 308 0.03 3.67 17.87
N GLN A 309 -0.06 4.64 18.78
CA GLN A 309 -1.01 4.57 19.88
C GLN A 309 -2.46 4.58 19.39
N ALA A 310 -2.82 5.45 18.45
CA ALA A 310 -4.17 5.49 17.90
C ALA A 310 -4.56 4.13 17.29
N ALA A 311 -3.65 3.49 16.55
CA ALA A 311 -3.87 2.14 16.03
C ALA A 311 -4.06 1.10 17.15
N LEU A 312 -3.26 1.16 18.21
CA LEU A 312 -3.35 0.23 19.36
C LEU A 312 -4.65 0.42 20.16
N GLU A 313 -5.14 1.66 20.31
CA GLU A 313 -6.43 1.96 20.93
C GLU A 313 -7.60 1.39 20.10
N LEU A 314 -7.57 1.55 18.76
CA LEU A 314 -8.56 0.96 17.89
C LEU A 314 -8.51 -0.58 17.94
N LEU A 315 -7.31 -1.17 17.93
CA LEU A 315 -7.16 -2.62 18.07
C LEU A 315 -7.70 -3.14 19.41
N PHE A 316 -7.49 -2.42 20.52
CA PHE A 316 -8.09 -2.78 21.80
C PHE A 316 -9.62 -2.78 21.71
N TYR A 317 -10.20 -1.76 21.07
CA TYR A 317 -11.65 -1.71 20.87
C TYR A 317 -12.14 -2.91 20.07
N LEU A 318 -11.55 -3.18 18.89
CA LEU A 318 -11.98 -4.22 17.98
C LEU A 318 -11.79 -5.65 18.53
N VAL A 319 -10.73 -5.87 19.30
CA VAL A 319 -10.36 -7.21 19.79
C VAL A 319 -10.97 -7.53 21.16
N ILE A 320 -11.11 -6.55 22.02
CA ILE A 320 -11.53 -6.77 23.42
C ILE A 320 -12.93 -6.20 23.70
N VAL A 321 -13.13 -4.91 23.36
CA VAL A 321 -14.32 -4.19 23.82
C VAL A 321 -15.58 -4.63 23.05
N GLU A 322 -15.49 -4.61 21.73
CA GLU A 322 -16.63 -4.90 20.86
C GLU A 322 -17.10 -6.36 20.97
N PRO A 323 -16.22 -7.40 20.86
CA PRO A 323 -16.64 -8.79 20.98
C PRO A 323 -17.22 -9.15 22.36
N ALA A 324 -16.70 -8.53 23.43
CA ALA A 324 -17.18 -8.74 24.80
C ALA A 324 -18.37 -7.84 25.18
N THR A 325 -18.82 -6.98 24.29
CA THR A 325 -19.93 -6.02 24.51
C THR A 325 -19.69 -5.14 25.76
N LEU A 326 -18.42 -4.79 26.04
CA LEU A 326 -18.06 -4.01 27.22
C LEU A 326 -18.50 -2.55 27.03
N ARG A 327 -19.03 -1.95 28.11
CA ARG A 327 -19.45 -0.54 28.12
C ARG A 327 -18.57 0.28 29.04
N ASN A 328 -18.15 1.46 28.59
CA ASN A 328 -17.39 2.45 29.38
C ASN A 328 -16.01 1.98 29.89
N VAL A 329 -15.41 0.94 29.32
CA VAL A 329 -14.07 0.46 29.73
C VAL A 329 -13.01 1.46 29.35
N GLU A 330 -13.11 2.07 28.16
CA GLU A 330 -12.18 3.05 27.61
C GLU A 330 -12.01 4.27 28.50
N ASN A 331 -13.04 4.66 29.25
CA ASN A 331 -13.03 5.81 30.16
C ASN A 331 -12.54 5.47 31.57
N LYS A 332 -12.30 4.19 31.88
CA LYS A 332 -11.94 3.73 33.23
C LYS A 332 -10.52 3.20 33.34
N LEU A 333 -9.95 2.74 32.25
CA LEU A 333 -8.60 2.20 32.20
C LEU A 333 -7.65 3.22 31.56
N VAL A 334 -6.45 3.31 32.08
CA VAL A 334 -5.38 4.07 31.43
C VAL A 334 -4.86 3.26 30.24
N PHE A 335 -4.34 3.93 29.21
CA PHE A 335 -3.88 3.30 27.97
C PHE A 335 -2.91 2.14 28.22
N SER A 336 -1.97 2.28 29.16
CA SER A 336 -1.02 1.21 29.47
C SER A 336 -1.70 -0.07 29.95
N ASP A 337 -2.83 0.03 30.66
CA ASP A 337 -3.58 -1.15 31.14
C ASP A 337 -4.41 -1.78 30.03
N THR A 338 -5.04 -0.95 29.18
CA THR A 338 -5.76 -1.45 27.99
C THR A 338 -4.81 -2.20 27.06
N LEU A 339 -3.61 -1.67 26.86
CA LEU A 339 -2.59 -2.33 26.04
C LEU A 339 -2.08 -3.64 26.67
N ARG A 340 -1.87 -3.69 27.99
CA ARG A 340 -1.51 -4.95 28.67
C ARG A 340 -2.56 -6.03 28.49
N LEU A 341 -3.84 -5.67 28.63
CA LEU A 341 -4.96 -6.61 28.42
C LEU A 341 -4.97 -7.13 26.98
N LEU A 342 -4.79 -6.25 26.00
CA LEU A 342 -4.74 -6.62 24.58
C LEU A 342 -3.57 -7.55 24.28
N LEU A 343 -2.37 -7.22 24.75
CA LEU A 343 -1.17 -8.04 24.56
C LEU A 343 -1.33 -9.40 25.22
N HIS A 344 -1.86 -9.44 26.45
CA HIS A 344 -2.12 -10.73 27.15
C HIS A 344 -3.11 -11.60 26.38
N HIS A 345 -4.21 -11.01 25.90
CA HIS A 345 -5.18 -11.72 25.06
C HIS A 345 -4.52 -12.34 23.81
N CYS A 346 -3.64 -11.59 23.16
CA CYS A 346 -2.92 -12.04 21.97
C CYS A 346 -1.66 -12.88 22.29
N LYS A 347 -1.42 -13.25 23.55
CA LYS A 347 -0.23 -14.01 24.02
C LYS A 347 1.10 -13.34 23.69
N ILE A 348 1.13 -12.02 23.72
CA ILE A 348 2.30 -11.17 23.48
C ILE A 348 2.85 -10.68 24.80
N GLY A 349 4.17 -10.79 25.01
CA GLY A 349 4.83 -10.26 26.20
C GLY A 349 4.83 -8.72 26.24
N SER A 350 4.64 -8.14 27.43
CA SER A 350 4.65 -6.70 27.65
C SER A 350 6.02 -6.14 28.05
N ASP A 351 7.00 -6.98 28.36
CA ASP A 351 8.33 -6.56 28.76
C ASP A 351 9.01 -5.69 27.71
N ILE A 352 9.86 -4.73 28.16
CA ILE A 352 10.69 -3.97 27.24
C ILE A 352 11.75 -4.88 26.64
N PRO A 353 11.78 -5.05 25.30
CA PRO A 353 12.71 -5.97 24.66
C PRO A 353 14.17 -5.52 24.82
N GLY A 354 15.07 -6.45 25.15
CA GLY A 354 16.50 -6.15 25.33
C GLY A 354 17.22 -5.60 24.10
N GLY A 355 16.68 -5.84 22.88
CA GLY A 355 17.23 -5.28 21.64
C GLY A 355 16.97 -3.79 21.46
N LEU A 356 16.01 -3.21 22.17
CA LEU A 356 15.74 -1.76 22.19
C LEU A 356 16.60 -1.10 23.29
N VAL A 357 17.90 -1.02 23.03
CA VAL A 357 18.91 -0.70 24.05
C VAL A 357 18.78 0.70 24.63
N ASN A 358 18.38 1.70 23.80
CA ASN A 358 18.20 3.07 24.25
C ASN A 358 16.98 3.19 25.15
N LEU A 359 15.88 2.54 24.77
CA LEU A 359 14.65 2.45 25.56
C LEU A 359 14.90 1.76 26.90
N MET A 360 15.60 0.62 26.89
CA MET A 360 15.95 -0.13 28.11
C MET A 360 16.75 0.72 29.12
N ALA A 361 17.71 1.51 28.65
CA ALA A 361 18.51 2.37 29.51
C ALA A 361 17.66 3.43 30.20
N VAL A 362 16.78 4.11 29.44
CA VAL A 362 15.89 5.16 29.99
C VAL A 362 14.82 4.57 30.90
N ALA A 363 14.27 3.41 30.55
CA ALA A 363 13.24 2.74 31.36
C ALA A 363 13.72 2.41 32.76
N LYS A 364 14.98 1.95 32.91
CA LYS A 364 15.61 1.70 34.21
C LYS A 364 15.76 2.99 35.06
N GLN A 365 16.15 4.08 34.39
CA GLN A 365 16.32 5.39 35.10
C GLN A 365 14.97 6.00 35.50
N SER A 366 13.94 5.79 34.68
CA SER A 366 12.60 6.37 34.85
C SER A 366 11.64 5.47 35.64
N ASN A 367 12.08 4.28 36.05
CA ASN A 367 11.26 3.24 36.68
C ASN A 367 10.02 2.87 35.85
N TRP A 368 10.16 2.78 34.52
CA TRP A 368 9.09 2.26 33.64
C TRP A 368 8.96 0.75 33.83
N ILE A 369 7.74 0.30 34.06
CA ILE A 369 7.44 -1.09 34.42
C ILE A 369 7.63 -2.03 33.22
N ASP A 370 7.12 -1.61 32.04
CA ASP A 370 7.05 -2.40 30.82
C ASP A 370 6.90 -1.53 29.56
N GLY A 371 6.76 -2.15 28.40
CA GLY A 371 6.56 -1.47 27.11
C GLY A 371 5.31 -0.61 27.05
N PRO A 372 4.12 -1.09 27.43
CA PRO A 372 2.92 -0.29 27.55
C PRO A 372 3.07 0.99 28.40
N HIS A 373 3.74 0.89 29.54
CA HIS A 373 4.02 2.04 30.39
C HIS A 373 4.95 3.04 29.67
N ALA A 374 6.01 2.56 29.03
CA ALA A 374 6.94 3.40 28.30
C ALA A 374 6.26 4.18 27.16
N ILE A 375 5.44 3.51 26.35
CA ILE A 375 4.68 4.13 25.26
C ILE A 375 3.75 5.21 25.83
N ASN A 376 3.01 4.91 26.90
CA ASN A 376 2.08 5.85 27.52
C ASN A 376 2.78 7.11 28.06
N GLU A 377 3.90 6.96 28.77
CA GLU A 377 4.63 8.10 29.36
C GLU A 377 5.22 9.01 28.28
N VAL A 378 5.79 8.46 27.22
CA VAL A 378 6.36 9.27 26.15
C VAL A 378 5.26 9.95 25.34
N ARG A 379 4.17 9.25 24.98
CA ARG A 379 3.03 9.88 24.31
C ARG A 379 2.44 11.01 25.13
N ASN A 380 2.30 10.83 26.44
CA ASN A 380 1.80 11.89 27.33
C ASN A 380 2.73 13.11 27.32
N SER A 381 4.04 12.91 27.16
CA SER A 381 4.99 14.01 27.01
C SER A 381 4.86 14.73 25.65
N ILE A 382 4.43 14.04 24.61
CA ILE A 382 4.16 14.62 23.29
C ILE A 382 2.85 15.43 23.30
N MET A 383 1.79 14.88 23.90
CA MET A 383 0.43 15.43 23.81
C MET A 383 0.11 16.53 24.83
N HIS A 384 0.82 16.58 25.95
CA HIS A 384 0.56 17.54 27.02
C HIS A 384 1.63 18.62 27.08
N GLY A 385 1.28 19.88 26.77
CA GLY A 385 2.18 21.01 26.73
C GLY A 385 2.95 21.24 28.05
N SER A 386 2.38 20.87 29.21
CA SER A 386 3.06 20.90 30.50
C SER A 386 4.23 19.91 30.64
N LYS A 387 4.35 18.95 29.74
CA LYS A 387 5.41 17.91 29.72
C LYS A 387 6.39 18.07 28.55
N VAL A 388 6.23 19.09 27.71
CA VAL A 388 7.03 19.29 26.47
C VAL A 388 8.53 19.37 26.74
N ASP A 389 8.96 19.91 27.89
CA ASP A 389 10.36 19.96 28.27
C ASP A 389 10.99 18.57 28.44
N LYS A 390 10.20 17.56 28.81
CA LYS A 390 10.65 16.16 28.84
C LYS A 390 10.89 15.64 27.44
N LEU A 391 10.02 16.00 26.51
CA LEU A 391 10.15 15.60 25.09
C LEU A 391 11.38 16.25 24.44
N ILE A 392 11.60 17.56 24.66
CA ILE A 392 12.75 18.29 24.12
C ILE A 392 14.08 17.67 24.60
N LYS A 393 14.11 17.15 25.82
CA LYS A 393 15.26 16.44 26.39
C LYS A 393 15.35 14.98 26.02
N SER A 394 14.33 14.42 25.33
CA SER A 394 14.33 13.02 24.93
C SER A 394 15.28 12.79 23.77
N ASP A 395 16.09 11.74 23.87
CA ASP A 395 16.94 11.29 22.78
C ASP A 395 16.07 10.75 21.62
N THR A 396 16.38 11.20 20.41
CA THR A 396 15.71 10.71 19.17
C THR A 396 15.81 9.20 19.03
N LEU A 397 16.89 8.58 19.49
CA LEU A 397 17.06 7.13 19.48
C LEU A 397 16.04 6.43 20.40
N VAL A 398 15.77 6.98 21.56
CA VAL A 398 14.74 6.47 22.49
C VAL A 398 13.35 6.60 21.88
N LEU A 399 13.04 7.73 21.25
CA LEU A 399 11.76 7.94 20.57
C LEU A 399 11.59 6.94 19.41
N ASN A 400 12.67 6.67 18.68
CA ASN A 400 12.63 5.66 17.61
C ASN A 400 12.42 4.25 18.18
N ASP A 401 13.10 3.86 19.26
CA ASP A 401 12.90 2.57 19.90
C ASP A 401 11.43 2.39 20.37
N ILE A 402 10.82 3.43 20.95
CA ILE A 402 9.40 3.40 21.36
C ILE A 402 8.48 3.29 20.14
N ARG A 403 8.76 4.00 19.04
CA ARG A 403 8.01 3.85 17.78
C ARG A 403 8.11 2.42 17.26
N GLN A 404 9.30 1.83 17.23
CA GLN A 404 9.50 0.45 16.79
C GLN A 404 8.74 -0.55 17.68
N LEU A 405 8.70 -0.32 18.99
CA LEU A 405 7.92 -1.14 19.90
C LEU A 405 6.42 -1.04 19.62
N GLY A 406 5.91 0.16 19.37
CA GLY A 406 4.50 0.35 18.99
C GLY A 406 4.14 -0.36 17.68
N LEU A 407 4.98 -0.20 16.65
CA LEU A 407 4.80 -0.91 15.36
C LEU A 407 4.87 -2.43 15.53
N TRP A 408 5.80 -2.94 16.33
CA TRP A 408 5.91 -4.34 16.68
C TRP A 408 4.65 -4.90 17.32
N TYR A 409 4.07 -4.19 18.27
CA TYR A 409 2.81 -4.61 18.91
C TYR A 409 1.65 -4.63 17.91
N ILE A 410 1.52 -3.62 17.05
CA ILE A 410 0.47 -3.59 16.01
C ILE A 410 0.60 -4.79 15.07
N GLU A 411 1.80 -5.04 14.56
CA GLU A 411 2.06 -6.18 13.65
C GLU A 411 1.71 -7.51 14.32
N LEU A 412 2.17 -7.74 15.54
CA LEU A 412 1.87 -8.97 16.27
C LEU A 412 0.37 -9.15 16.52
N ILE A 413 -0.34 -8.09 16.93
CA ILE A 413 -1.78 -8.17 17.19
C ILE A 413 -2.53 -8.51 15.89
N LEU A 414 -2.22 -7.84 14.79
CA LEU A 414 -2.85 -8.12 13.50
C LEU A 414 -2.55 -9.56 13.05
N LEU A 415 -1.31 -10.02 13.13
CA LEU A 415 -0.91 -11.39 12.79
C LEU A 415 -1.59 -12.44 13.68
N TYR A 416 -1.77 -12.16 14.96
CA TYR A 416 -2.51 -13.03 15.87
C TYR A 416 -3.99 -13.14 15.46
N GLN A 417 -4.64 -12.02 15.15
CA GLN A 417 -6.02 -11.99 14.70
C GLN A 417 -6.21 -12.69 13.34
N MET A 418 -5.19 -12.65 12.49
CA MET A 418 -5.15 -13.39 11.22
C MET A 418 -4.92 -14.90 11.39
N GLY A 419 -4.64 -15.38 12.61
CA GLY A 419 -4.25 -16.79 12.86
C GLY A 419 -2.90 -17.18 12.23
N TYR A 420 -2.04 -16.21 11.96
CA TYR A 420 -0.74 -16.42 11.32
C TYR A 420 0.25 -17.07 12.29
N VAL A 421 0.91 -18.14 11.84
CA VAL A 421 1.91 -18.91 12.64
C VAL A 421 3.26 -19.07 11.91
N GLY A 422 3.40 -18.46 10.72
CA GLY A 422 4.63 -18.46 9.93
C GLY A 422 5.75 -17.63 10.56
N GLN A 423 6.84 -17.44 9.84
CA GLN A 423 7.99 -16.68 10.32
C GLN A 423 7.78 -15.18 10.20
N ILE A 424 8.33 -14.42 11.15
CA ILE A 424 8.26 -12.95 11.19
C ILE A 424 9.65 -12.34 11.41
N VAL A 425 9.82 -11.09 10.95
CA VAL A 425 11.01 -10.29 11.22
C VAL A 425 10.91 -9.70 12.64
N ASP A 426 11.94 -9.89 13.45
CA ASP A 426 12.04 -9.29 14.78
C ASP A 426 12.42 -7.81 14.69
N ARG A 427 11.45 -6.90 14.74
CA ARG A 427 11.69 -5.45 14.71
C ARG A 427 12.45 -4.90 15.91
N ARG A 428 12.55 -5.66 16.99
CA ARG A 428 13.22 -5.25 18.22
C ARG A 428 14.75 -5.24 18.09
N ILE A 429 15.25 -5.83 17.03
CA ILE A 429 16.67 -5.87 16.67
C ILE A 429 16.82 -5.05 15.41
N GLY A 430 17.48 -3.90 15.45
CA GLY A 430 17.66 -3.03 14.29
C GLY A 430 18.40 -3.73 13.11
N GLY A 431 18.20 -3.22 11.90
CA GLY A 431 18.79 -3.74 10.66
C GLY A 431 17.94 -4.83 9.99
N ASN A 432 18.59 -5.74 9.25
CA ASN A 432 17.94 -6.88 8.56
C ASN A 432 17.46 -7.96 9.54
N GLY A 433 16.65 -7.59 10.49
CA GLY A 433 16.11 -8.28 11.64
C GLY A 433 16.23 -9.81 11.64
N ARG A 434 16.45 -10.38 12.83
CA ARG A 434 16.42 -11.85 13.01
C ARG A 434 15.01 -12.36 12.67
N VAL A 435 14.94 -13.44 11.89
CA VAL A 435 13.68 -14.15 11.62
C VAL A 435 13.36 -15.05 12.81
N ILE A 436 12.14 -14.94 13.31
CA ILE A 436 11.65 -15.70 14.48
C ILE A 436 10.23 -16.23 14.23
N ALA A 437 9.84 -17.22 15.00
CA ALA A 437 8.43 -17.61 15.10
C ALA A 437 7.66 -16.62 16.00
N PRO A 438 6.38 -16.34 15.73
CA PRO A 438 5.56 -15.48 16.59
C PRO A 438 5.37 -16.10 17.98
N PRO A 439 5.09 -15.29 19.02
CA PRO A 439 5.01 -15.77 20.42
C PRO A 439 4.00 -16.89 20.67
N TRP A 440 2.98 -17.00 19.86
CA TRP A 440 1.89 -17.99 19.98
C TRP A 440 2.06 -19.21 19.08
N ALA A 441 3.16 -19.30 18.31
CA ALA A 441 3.38 -20.45 17.43
C ALA A 441 3.52 -21.75 18.24
N PRO A 442 2.98 -22.90 17.75
CA PRO A 442 3.13 -24.19 18.41
C PRO A 442 4.60 -24.58 18.56
N GLY A 443 4.99 -25.13 19.73
CA GLY A 443 6.34 -25.68 19.94
C GLY A 443 7.34 -24.74 20.62
N ARG A 444 6.87 -23.67 21.27
CA ARG A 444 7.68 -22.86 22.20
C ARG A 444 7.54 -23.34 23.62
#